data_5f56ba70f0d76199ad594b784315bc7c
#
_entry.id   5f56ba70f0d76199ad594b784315bc7c
#
_cell.length_a   1.000
_cell.length_b   1.000
_cell.length_c   1.000
_cell.angle_alpha   90.00
_cell.angle_beta   90.00
_cell.angle_gamma   90.00
#
_symmetry.space_group_name_H-M   'P 1'
#
loop_
_entity.id
_entity.type
_entity.pdbx_description
1 polymer ?
#
loop_
_entity_poly.entity_id
_entity_poly.type
_entity_poly.pdbx_seq_one_letter_code
_entity_poly.pdbx_strand_id
1 'polypeptide(L)'
;MCEILMGFLAKGAVPDVFDCFVLVGTLCNYGNEDRAVVTCGSLMESLRKRGKIDEAIGFMERVMEKGMVLDGISCNYLALGTTLAATFASYGKPIRLTKGQEITISTDYSIKGDENTIAMSYKKLAEDVKPQSTILCADGTITLTVLSCDKKNGIVRCRCENSALLGERKNVNLPGVVVDLPTLTEKDKEDILKWGVPNRIDMIALSFVRKGSDLVEVRKVLGEHAKTIMLMSKVENQEGVANFDDILANSDAFMVARGDLGMEIPIEKIFYAQKVMIFKCNVQGKPVVTATQMLESMIKSPRPTRAEATDVANAVLDGTDCVMLSGETAAGAYPELAVQTMAKICVEAESYLDYGAVFKGIMAQAPVPMSPIESLASSAVRTANSARASLILVLTRGGSTAKLVAKYRPAIPILSVVVPEIKPDESFSWLVSDEAPARHSLIFRGLIPVLSAGSAKASHTEATEEALEFSVQHAKNLGLCKPGDSVVALHRVGASSVIKLVTVK
;
A
#
# COMPACT_ATOMS: atom_id res chain seq x y z
N MET A 1 -8.95 24.15 25.40
CA MET A 1 -8.62 24.98 24.22
C MET A 1 -8.65 24.16 22.93
N CYS A 2 -8.00 22.98 22.84
CA CYS A 2 -8.12 22.08 21.68
C CYS A 2 -9.56 21.69 21.35
N GLU A 3 -10.37 21.31 22.34
CA GLU A 3 -11.78 20.94 22.12
C GLU A 3 -12.63 22.12 21.64
N ILE A 4 -12.31 23.32 22.10
CA ILE A 4 -12.96 24.55 21.63
C ILE A 4 -12.59 24.82 20.18
N LEU A 5 -11.30 24.70 19.82
CA LEU A 5 -10.82 24.86 18.43
C LEU A 5 -11.43 23.83 17.49
N MET A 6 -11.44 22.57 17.89
CA MET A 6 -12.09 21.51 17.13
C MET A 6 -13.60 21.73 17.00
N GLY A 7 -14.24 22.28 18.03
CA GLY A 7 -15.65 22.70 18.01
C GLY A 7 -15.92 23.86 17.04
N PHE A 8 -15.01 24.81 16.91
CA PHE A 8 -15.09 25.90 15.92
C PHE A 8 -14.87 25.39 14.49
N LEU A 9 -13.87 24.56 14.27
CA LEU A 9 -13.59 23.95 12.97
C LEU A 9 -14.76 23.06 12.50
N ALA A 10 -15.36 22.28 13.38
CA ALA A 10 -16.53 21.47 13.09
C ALA A 10 -17.79 22.30 12.73
N LYS A 11 -17.91 23.51 13.28
CA LYS A 11 -18.99 24.47 12.97
C LYS A 11 -18.68 25.38 11.76
N GLY A 12 -17.56 25.14 11.07
CA GLY A 12 -17.17 25.92 9.91
C GLY A 12 -16.59 27.31 10.20
N ALA A 13 -16.35 27.68 11.47
CA ALA A 13 -15.64 28.90 11.85
C ALA A 13 -14.12 28.65 11.77
N VAL A 14 -13.38 29.60 11.20
CA VAL A 14 -11.90 29.53 11.16
C VAL A 14 -11.40 30.50 12.23
N PRO A 15 -10.71 29.98 13.27
CA PRO A 15 -9.92 30.81 14.15
C PRO A 15 -8.84 31.57 13.37
N ASP A 16 -8.37 32.68 13.89
CA ASP A 16 -7.22 33.36 13.30
C ASP A 16 -6.03 32.39 13.21
N VAL A 17 -5.31 32.44 12.08
CA VAL A 17 -4.13 31.61 11.84
C VAL A 17 -3.08 31.82 12.94
N PHE A 18 -3.00 33.02 13.50
CA PHE A 18 -2.12 33.34 14.63
C PHE A 18 -2.52 32.61 15.92
N ASP A 19 -3.83 32.52 16.22
CA ASP A 19 -4.32 31.79 17.40
C ASP A 19 -4.08 30.31 17.29
N CYS A 20 -4.22 29.75 16.08
CA CYS A 20 -3.88 28.34 15.79
C CYS A 20 -2.38 28.08 15.96
N PHE A 21 -1.55 29.00 15.54
CA PHE A 21 -0.10 28.90 15.67
C PHE A 21 0.37 28.92 17.13
N VAL A 22 -0.23 29.81 17.95
CA VAL A 22 0.02 29.87 19.39
C VAL A 22 -0.40 28.55 20.06
N LEU A 23 -1.54 27.98 19.68
CA LEU A 23 -2.02 26.73 20.22
C LEU A 23 -1.11 25.55 19.87
N VAL A 24 -0.70 25.46 18.61
CA VAL A 24 0.25 24.41 18.14
C VAL A 24 1.58 24.53 18.89
N GLY A 25 2.13 25.74 19.00
CA GLY A 25 3.36 26.00 19.76
C GLY A 25 3.23 25.64 21.24
N THR A 26 2.06 25.89 21.82
CA THR A 26 1.76 25.54 23.22
C THR A 26 1.69 24.01 23.39
N LEU A 27 1.05 23.29 22.48
CA LEU A 27 0.97 21.82 22.51
C LEU A 27 2.36 21.17 22.40
N CYS A 28 3.22 21.67 21.52
CA CYS A 28 4.61 21.20 21.39
C CYS A 28 5.41 21.47 22.68
N ASN A 29 5.30 22.64 23.26
CA ASN A 29 6.01 23.01 24.49
C ASN A 29 5.60 22.16 25.72
N TYR A 30 4.41 21.58 25.71
CA TYR A 30 3.93 20.67 26.75
C TYR A 30 4.08 19.16 26.39
N GLY A 31 4.84 18.82 25.37
CA GLY A 31 5.10 17.43 24.97
C GLY A 31 3.88 16.72 24.35
N ASN A 32 2.92 17.47 23.80
CA ASN A 32 1.75 16.93 23.12
C ASN A 32 1.91 17.03 21.58
N GLU A 33 3.02 16.55 21.05
CA GLU A 33 3.37 16.65 19.63
C GLU A 33 2.34 15.99 18.71
N ASP A 34 1.82 14.81 19.09
CA ASP A 34 0.79 14.10 18.31
C ASP A 34 -0.49 14.91 18.14
N ARG A 35 -0.95 15.58 19.20
CA ARG A 35 -2.12 16.48 19.14
C ARG A 35 -1.83 17.73 18.31
N ALA A 36 -0.61 18.21 18.34
CA ALA A 36 -0.16 19.32 17.51
C ALA A 36 -0.20 18.94 16.02
N VAL A 37 0.29 17.77 15.64
CA VAL A 37 0.29 17.24 14.26
C VAL A 37 -1.15 17.08 13.74
N VAL A 38 -2.04 16.46 14.51
CA VAL A 38 -3.46 16.29 14.14
C VAL A 38 -4.17 17.65 13.98
N THR A 39 -3.86 18.60 14.85
CA THR A 39 -4.45 19.97 14.79
C THR A 39 -3.95 20.71 13.55
N CYS A 40 -2.66 20.60 13.21
CA CYS A 40 -2.08 21.16 12.00
C CYS A 40 -2.73 20.58 10.74
N GLY A 41 -2.86 19.26 10.65
CA GLY A 41 -3.48 18.57 9.50
C GLY A 41 -4.93 19.02 9.29
N SER A 42 -5.72 19.11 10.35
CA SER A 42 -7.12 19.56 10.28
C SER A 42 -7.24 21.02 9.84
N LEU A 43 -6.34 21.89 10.29
CA LEU A 43 -6.32 23.29 9.88
C LEU A 43 -5.91 23.45 8.42
N MET A 44 -4.88 22.74 8.00
CA MET A 44 -4.40 22.72 6.61
C MET A 44 -5.52 22.31 5.65
N GLU A 45 -6.23 21.24 5.95
CA GLU A 45 -7.33 20.76 5.14
C GLU A 45 -8.50 21.76 5.11
N SER A 46 -8.77 22.46 6.21
CA SER A 46 -9.78 23.51 6.25
C SER A 46 -9.40 24.73 5.39
N LEU A 47 -8.14 25.16 5.43
CA LEU A 47 -7.63 26.27 4.60
C LEU A 47 -7.64 25.88 3.11
N ARG A 48 -7.23 24.65 2.79
CA ARG A 48 -7.28 24.12 1.43
C ARG A 48 -8.69 24.11 0.85
N LYS A 49 -9.67 23.60 1.59
CA LYS A 49 -11.10 23.58 1.17
C LYS A 49 -11.67 24.97 0.90
N ARG A 50 -11.10 26.01 1.46
CA ARG A 50 -11.52 27.41 1.30
C ARG A 50 -10.73 28.19 0.26
N GLY A 51 -9.81 27.53 -0.46
CA GLY A 51 -8.97 28.17 -1.46
C GLY A 51 -7.90 29.12 -0.92
N LYS A 52 -7.60 29.04 0.40
CA LYS A 52 -6.58 29.85 1.08
C LYS A 52 -5.23 29.17 1.08
N ILE A 53 -4.73 28.87 -0.10
CA ILE A 53 -3.51 28.05 -0.30
C ILE A 53 -2.27 28.76 0.23
N ASP A 54 -2.14 30.08 0.00
CA ASP A 54 -0.98 30.85 0.45
C ASP A 54 -0.91 30.93 1.99
N GLU A 55 -2.06 31.06 2.66
CA GLU A 55 -2.14 31.01 4.14
C GLU A 55 -1.76 29.61 4.66
N ALA A 56 -2.13 28.54 3.96
CA ALA A 56 -1.77 27.17 4.30
C ALA A 56 -0.26 26.94 4.13
N ILE A 57 0.34 27.41 3.04
CA ILE A 57 1.79 27.33 2.80
C ILE A 57 2.58 28.09 3.86
N GLY A 58 2.22 29.35 4.12
CA GLY A 58 2.88 30.16 5.14
C GLY A 58 2.72 29.62 6.58
N PHE A 59 1.63 28.89 6.85
CA PHE A 59 1.48 28.16 8.10
C PHE A 59 2.42 26.96 8.17
N MET A 60 2.53 26.18 7.09
CA MET A 60 3.45 25.05 6.97
C MET A 60 4.91 25.44 7.18
N GLU A 61 5.36 26.51 6.51
CA GLU A 61 6.72 27.02 6.65
C GLU A 61 7.06 27.34 8.10
N ARG A 62 6.19 28.04 8.81
CA ARG A 62 6.38 28.39 10.24
C ARG A 62 6.35 27.17 11.17
N VAL A 63 5.58 26.13 10.82
CA VAL A 63 5.56 24.87 11.59
C VAL A 63 6.85 24.09 11.39
N MET A 64 7.36 24.05 10.16
CA MET A 64 8.65 23.40 9.82
C MET A 64 9.84 24.12 10.44
N GLU A 65 9.85 25.46 10.49
CA GLU A 65 10.87 26.25 11.16
C GLU A 65 11.01 25.93 12.66
N LYS A 66 9.94 25.41 13.28
CA LYS A 66 9.95 24.96 14.68
C LYS A 66 10.35 23.49 14.87
N GLY A 67 10.83 22.82 13.82
CA GLY A 67 11.31 21.43 13.88
C GLY A 67 10.20 20.38 13.92
N MET A 68 8.93 20.74 13.71
CA MET A 68 7.87 19.77 13.49
C MET A 68 7.99 19.20 12.07
N VAL A 69 8.32 17.94 11.95
CA VAL A 69 8.19 17.20 10.69
C VAL A 69 6.72 16.82 10.54
N LEU A 70 6.00 17.57 9.71
CA LEU A 70 4.71 17.10 9.22
C LEU A 70 5.03 16.00 8.21
N ASP A 71 4.69 14.77 8.51
CA ASP A 71 4.69 13.66 7.55
C ASP A 71 3.66 13.97 6.45
N GLY A 72 4.00 14.93 5.58
CA GLY A 72 3.10 15.49 4.57
C GLY A 72 2.95 14.64 3.32
N ILE A 73 3.74 13.58 3.20
CA ILE A 73 3.67 12.67 2.05
C ILE A 73 3.04 11.37 2.52
N SER A 74 1.73 11.25 2.35
CA SER A 74 1.00 10.00 2.54
C SER A 74 0.48 9.47 1.21
N CYS A 75 0.51 8.15 1.04
CA CYS A 75 -0.08 7.48 -0.10
C CYS A 75 -1.54 7.13 0.21
N ASN A 76 -2.47 7.63 -0.59
CA ASN A 76 -3.88 7.32 -0.47
C ASN A 76 -4.25 6.17 -1.40
N TYR A 77 -4.92 5.15 -0.88
CA TYR A 77 -5.36 4.02 -1.68
C TYR A 77 -6.82 3.69 -1.44
N LEU A 78 -7.43 3.10 -2.46
CA LEU A 78 -8.79 2.56 -2.43
C LEU A 78 -8.71 1.05 -2.61
N ALA A 79 -9.25 0.30 -1.65
CA ALA A 79 -9.37 -1.15 -1.77
C ALA A 79 -10.73 -1.47 -2.40
N LEU A 80 -10.70 -2.19 -3.51
CA LEU A 80 -11.88 -2.58 -4.27
C LEU A 80 -11.85 -4.08 -4.56
N GLY A 81 -13.00 -4.66 -4.70
CA GLY A 81 -13.15 -6.03 -5.18
C GLY A 81 -14.45 -6.68 -4.73
N THR A 82 -14.86 -7.66 -5.51
CA THR A 82 -16.08 -8.42 -5.27
C THR A 82 -15.78 -9.59 -4.34
N THR A 83 -16.34 -9.57 -3.15
CA THR A 83 -16.26 -10.66 -2.19
C THR A 83 -17.55 -11.45 -2.17
N LEU A 84 -17.45 -12.77 -2.13
CA LEU A 84 -18.64 -13.60 -1.87
C LEU A 84 -19.06 -13.42 -0.41
N ALA A 85 -20.35 -13.29 -0.17
CA ALA A 85 -20.87 -13.12 1.18
C ALA A 85 -22.04 -14.05 1.47
N ALA A 86 -22.06 -14.60 2.69
CA ALA A 86 -23.21 -15.31 3.24
C ALA A 86 -24.09 -14.33 4.02
N THR A 87 -25.39 -14.40 3.82
CA THR A 87 -26.36 -13.59 4.54
C THR A 87 -27.53 -14.42 5.06
N PHE A 88 -28.07 -13.99 6.18
CA PHE A 88 -29.33 -14.47 6.75
C PHE A 88 -29.96 -13.31 7.53
N ALA A 89 -31.25 -13.13 7.42
CA ALA A 89 -31.92 -12.02 8.10
C ALA A 89 -32.42 -12.46 9.47
N SER A 90 -31.54 -12.75 10.40
CA SER A 90 -31.86 -13.03 11.81
C SER A 90 -31.66 -11.77 12.68
N TYR A 91 -32.31 -10.66 12.36
CA TYR A 91 -32.26 -9.41 13.17
C TYR A 91 -30.87 -9.04 13.72
N GLY A 92 -29.80 -9.31 12.96
CA GLY A 92 -28.41 -9.04 13.33
C GLY A 92 -27.84 -9.98 14.39
N LYS A 93 -28.53 -11.05 14.81
CA LYS A 93 -27.98 -12.02 15.75
C LYS A 93 -27.28 -13.17 15.01
N PRO A 94 -26.05 -13.57 15.43
CA PRO A 94 -25.39 -14.72 14.84
C PRO A 94 -26.24 -15.99 15.02
N ILE A 95 -26.25 -16.85 14.01
CA ILE A 95 -26.85 -18.19 14.09
C ILE A 95 -25.81 -19.21 14.52
N ARG A 96 -26.21 -20.22 15.25
CA ARG A 96 -25.36 -21.32 15.69
C ARG A 96 -25.50 -22.49 14.75
N LEU A 97 -24.44 -22.84 14.04
CA LEU A 97 -24.33 -24.06 13.25
C LEU A 97 -23.64 -25.12 14.10
N THR A 98 -24.07 -26.37 13.97
CA THR A 98 -23.53 -27.49 14.74
C THR A 98 -22.92 -28.55 13.82
N LYS A 99 -21.86 -29.20 14.27
CA LYS A 99 -21.19 -30.26 13.50
C LYS A 99 -22.19 -31.38 13.15
N GLY A 100 -22.18 -31.78 11.87
CA GLY A 100 -23.06 -32.81 11.34
C GLY A 100 -24.44 -32.29 10.89
N GLN A 101 -24.79 -31.07 11.22
CA GLN A 101 -26.02 -30.43 10.76
C GLN A 101 -26.01 -30.27 9.22
N GLU A 102 -27.11 -30.58 8.58
CA GLU A 102 -27.32 -30.24 7.17
C GLU A 102 -27.91 -28.84 7.07
N ILE A 103 -27.40 -28.04 6.14
CA ILE A 103 -27.85 -26.68 5.85
C ILE A 103 -28.10 -26.53 4.37
N THR A 104 -29.12 -25.76 4.02
CA THR A 104 -29.44 -25.38 2.64
C THR A 104 -28.85 -24.01 2.34
N ILE A 105 -28.14 -23.89 1.21
CA ILE A 105 -27.63 -22.62 0.71
C ILE A 105 -28.43 -22.25 -0.52
N SER A 106 -29.00 -21.06 -0.53
CA SER A 106 -29.73 -20.50 -1.68
C SER A 106 -28.91 -19.39 -2.35
N THR A 107 -28.93 -19.35 -3.68
CA THR A 107 -28.37 -18.23 -4.45
C THR A 107 -29.36 -17.06 -4.60
N ASP A 108 -30.57 -17.20 -4.11
CA ASP A 108 -31.52 -16.10 -3.98
C ASP A 108 -31.20 -15.28 -2.74
N TYR A 109 -30.51 -14.17 -2.95
CA TYR A 109 -30.03 -13.29 -1.87
C TYR A 109 -31.15 -12.50 -1.18
N SER A 110 -32.39 -12.58 -1.67
CA SER A 110 -33.59 -11.97 -1.05
C SER A 110 -34.19 -12.81 0.08
N ILE A 111 -33.79 -14.08 0.19
CA ILE A 111 -34.30 -15.00 1.20
C ILE A 111 -33.80 -14.56 2.59
N LYS A 112 -34.73 -14.47 3.53
CA LYS A 112 -34.39 -14.36 4.95
C LYS A 112 -34.03 -15.75 5.46
N GLY A 113 -32.73 -15.94 5.72
CA GLY A 113 -32.23 -17.22 6.18
C GLY A 113 -32.43 -17.42 7.69
N ASP A 114 -32.21 -18.66 8.10
CA ASP A 114 -32.24 -19.13 9.48
C ASP A 114 -31.14 -20.18 9.71
N GLU A 115 -31.22 -20.93 10.78
CA GLU A 115 -30.26 -22.02 11.12
C GLU A 115 -30.29 -23.19 10.13
N ASN A 116 -31.33 -23.32 9.27
CA ASN A 116 -31.47 -24.40 8.29
C ASN A 116 -31.19 -23.92 6.86
N THR A 117 -31.34 -22.62 6.60
CA THR A 117 -31.18 -22.04 5.26
C THR A 117 -30.45 -20.71 5.34
N ILE A 118 -29.43 -20.55 4.53
CA ILE A 118 -28.71 -19.27 4.36
C ILE A 118 -28.67 -18.88 2.89
N ALA A 119 -28.53 -17.59 2.62
CA ALA A 119 -28.32 -17.09 1.26
C ALA A 119 -26.85 -16.77 1.02
N MET A 120 -26.37 -17.03 -0.19
CA MET A 120 -25.03 -16.62 -0.65
C MET A 120 -25.13 -15.77 -1.92
N SER A 121 -24.28 -14.74 -2.01
CA SER A 121 -24.35 -13.74 -3.08
C SER A 121 -23.96 -14.27 -4.48
N TYR A 122 -23.31 -15.43 -4.56
CA TYR A 122 -22.80 -16.00 -5.81
C TYR A 122 -23.88 -16.77 -6.57
N LYS A 123 -24.40 -16.20 -7.64
CA LYS A 123 -25.52 -16.75 -8.42
C LYS A 123 -25.23 -18.11 -9.08
N LYS A 124 -23.98 -18.37 -9.48
CA LYS A 124 -23.54 -19.60 -10.11
C LYS A 124 -23.07 -20.68 -9.12
N LEU A 125 -23.24 -20.46 -7.81
CA LEU A 125 -22.75 -21.39 -6.79
C LEU A 125 -23.14 -22.84 -7.06
N ALA A 126 -24.42 -23.10 -7.35
CA ALA A 126 -24.92 -24.45 -7.60
C ALA A 126 -24.43 -25.08 -8.92
N GLU A 127 -23.89 -24.27 -9.84
CA GLU A 127 -23.33 -24.72 -11.12
C GLU A 127 -21.85 -25.11 -10.97
N ASP A 128 -21.10 -24.32 -10.20
CA ASP A 128 -19.65 -24.36 -10.12
C ASP A 128 -19.13 -25.29 -9.02
N VAL A 129 -19.87 -25.42 -7.88
CA VAL A 129 -19.51 -26.41 -6.86
C VAL A 129 -20.04 -27.79 -7.21
N LYS A 130 -19.39 -28.82 -6.66
CA LYS A 130 -19.73 -30.24 -6.87
C LYS A 130 -19.91 -30.94 -5.51
N PRO A 131 -20.61 -32.08 -5.43
CA PRO A 131 -20.57 -32.92 -4.24
C PRO A 131 -19.13 -33.16 -3.78
N GLN A 132 -18.88 -33.08 -2.49
CA GLN A 132 -17.57 -33.09 -1.81
C GLN A 132 -16.74 -31.80 -1.96
N SER A 133 -17.18 -30.78 -2.68
CA SER A 133 -16.53 -29.45 -2.61
C SER A 133 -16.63 -28.88 -1.19
N THR A 134 -15.62 -28.12 -0.79
CA THR A 134 -15.60 -27.39 0.47
C THR A 134 -16.07 -25.96 0.25
N ILE A 135 -16.92 -25.44 1.14
CA ILE A 135 -17.28 -24.04 1.24
C ILE A 135 -16.81 -23.56 2.62
N LEU A 136 -16.02 -22.49 2.63
CA LEU A 136 -15.52 -21.86 3.86
C LEU A 136 -16.26 -20.54 4.10
N CYS A 137 -16.73 -20.32 5.33
CA CYS A 137 -17.38 -19.07 5.72
C CYS A 137 -16.67 -18.45 6.91
N ALA A 138 -16.69 -17.11 7.01
CA ALA A 138 -16.13 -16.34 8.12
C ALA A 138 -14.66 -16.69 8.39
N ASP A 139 -13.80 -16.49 7.39
CA ASP A 139 -12.37 -16.79 7.42
C ASP A 139 -12.07 -18.26 7.83
N GLY A 140 -12.86 -19.18 7.31
CA GLY A 140 -12.70 -20.62 7.58
C GLY A 140 -13.13 -21.09 8.97
N THR A 141 -13.71 -20.22 9.80
CA THR A 141 -14.28 -20.62 11.09
C THR A 141 -15.44 -21.59 10.94
N ILE A 142 -16.07 -21.60 9.76
CA ILE A 142 -17.14 -22.55 9.39
C ILE A 142 -16.73 -23.26 8.11
N THR A 143 -16.69 -24.57 8.18
CA THR A 143 -16.42 -25.45 7.04
C THR A 143 -17.68 -26.22 6.70
N LEU A 144 -18.10 -26.13 5.43
CA LEU A 144 -19.25 -26.85 4.89
C LEU A 144 -18.78 -27.80 3.80
N THR A 145 -19.28 -29.02 3.79
CA THR A 145 -19.07 -29.97 2.70
C THR A 145 -20.34 -30.05 1.86
N VAL A 146 -20.23 -29.85 0.54
CA VAL A 146 -21.35 -29.94 -0.39
C VAL A 146 -21.83 -31.38 -0.50
N LEU A 147 -23.11 -31.62 -0.28
CA LEU A 147 -23.76 -32.93 -0.43
C LEU A 147 -24.44 -33.07 -1.80
N SER A 148 -25.15 -32.06 -2.23
CA SER A 148 -25.86 -32.06 -3.52
C SER A 148 -26.07 -30.62 -4.04
N CYS A 149 -26.23 -30.49 -5.35
CA CYS A 149 -26.48 -29.23 -6.04
C CYS A 149 -27.72 -29.32 -6.91
N ASP A 150 -28.67 -28.43 -6.72
CA ASP A 150 -29.81 -28.22 -7.62
C ASP A 150 -29.55 -26.96 -8.45
N LYS A 151 -28.97 -27.17 -9.63
CA LYS A 151 -28.60 -26.10 -10.56
C LYS A 151 -29.82 -25.31 -11.05
N LYS A 152 -31.00 -25.95 -11.18
CA LYS A 152 -32.20 -25.31 -11.70
C LYS A 152 -32.76 -24.29 -10.71
N ASN A 153 -32.72 -24.60 -9.44
CA ASN A 153 -33.25 -23.75 -8.39
C ASN A 153 -32.17 -22.92 -7.65
N GLY A 154 -30.92 -23.07 -8.01
CA GLY A 154 -29.77 -22.35 -7.35
C GLY A 154 -29.63 -22.76 -5.89
N ILE A 155 -29.80 -24.05 -5.58
CA ILE A 155 -29.77 -24.58 -4.21
C ILE A 155 -28.60 -25.54 -4.05
N VAL A 156 -27.87 -25.40 -2.97
CA VAL A 156 -26.77 -26.30 -2.57
C VAL A 156 -27.05 -26.82 -1.15
N ARG A 157 -27.10 -28.14 -0.99
CA ARG A 157 -27.19 -28.75 0.34
C ARG A 157 -25.77 -29.07 0.83
N CYS A 158 -25.52 -28.69 2.07
CA CYS A 158 -24.22 -28.86 2.70
C CYS A 158 -24.34 -29.49 4.07
N ARG A 159 -23.26 -30.11 4.54
CA ARG A 159 -23.09 -30.56 5.91
C ARG A 159 -22.04 -29.68 6.61
N CYS A 160 -22.36 -29.25 7.83
CA CYS A 160 -21.43 -28.54 8.69
C CYS A 160 -20.37 -29.51 9.25
N GLU A 161 -19.10 -29.25 9.01
CA GLU A 161 -18.01 -30.09 9.51
C GLU A 161 -17.53 -29.71 10.92
N ASN A 162 -17.89 -28.53 11.39
CA ASN A 162 -17.59 -28.04 12.71
C ASN A 162 -18.74 -27.20 13.29
N SER A 163 -18.66 -26.89 14.58
CA SER A 163 -19.64 -26.04 15.25
C SER A 163 -19.10 -24.64 15.45
N ALA A 164 -19.83 -23.61 15.01
CA ALA A 164 -19.45 -22.21 15.17
C ALA A 164 -20.66 -21.28 15.09
N LEU A 165 -20.42 -19.99 15.37
CA LEU A 165 -21.41 -18.93 15.18
C LEU A 165 -21.16 -18.24 13.83
N LEU A 166 -22.18 -18.20 12.97
CA LEU A 166 -22.14 -17.47 11.71
C LEU A 166 -22.79 -16.10 11.89
N GLY A 167 -22.01 -15.05 11.69
CA GLY A 167 -22.46 -13.67 11.65
C GLY A 167 -22.99 -13.27 10.28
N GLU A 168 -23.70 -12.13 10.22
CA GLU A 168 -24.27 -11.59 9.00
C GLU A 168 -23.16 -11.08 8.04
N ARG A 169 -23.35 -11.26 6.74
CA ARG A 169 -22.47 -10.76 5.66
C ARG A 169 -21.00 -11.19 5.80
N LYS A 170 -20.79 -12.43 6.27
CA LYS A 170 -19.44 -12.98 6.36
C LYS A 170 -18.96 -13.42 4.98
N ASN A 171 -17.64 -13.28 4.76
CA ASN A 171 -16.99 -13.73 3.53
C ASN A 171 -17.16 -15.24 3.33
N VAL A 172 -17.16 -15.64 2.06
CA VAL A 172 -17.25 -17.03 1.61
C VAL A 172 -16.12 -17.30 0.63
N ASN A 173 -15.37 -18.36 0.87
CA ASN A 173 -14.32 -18.85 -0.02
C ASN A 173 -14.70 -20.22 -0.56
N LEU A 174 -14.34 -20.47 -1.81
CA LEU A 174 -14.66 -21.70 -2.56
C LEU A 174 -13.35 -22.35 -3.04
N PRO A 175 -12.58 -23.03 -2.15
CA PRO A 175 -11.30 -23.61 -2.50
C PRO A 175 -11.36 -24.50 -3.73
N GLY A 176 -10.49 -24.27 -4.71
CA GLY A 176 -10.41 -25.05 -5.94
C GLY A 176 -11.51 -24.81 -6.96
N VAL A 177 -12.38 -23.82 -6.75
CA VAL A 177 -13.44 -23.43 -7.69
C VAL A 177 -13.03 -22.18 -8.44
N VAL A 178 -13.11 -22.21 -9.77
CA VAL A 178 -12.94 -21.02 -10.60
C VAL A 178 -14.25 -20.23 -10.58
N VAL A 179 -14.23 -19.05 -9.97
CA VAL A 179 -15.42 -18.21 -9.75
C VAL A 179 -15.59 -17.23 -10.91
N ASP A 180 -16.76 -17.22 -11.54
CA ASP A 180 -17.09 -16.29 -12.62
C ASP A 180 -17.74 -15.02 -12.06
N LEU A 181 -16.90 -14.13 -11.51
CA LEU A 181 -17.29 -12.82 -11.03
C LEU A 181 -16.64 -11.72 -11.89
N PRO A 182 -17.32 -10.57 -12.08
CA PRO A 182 -16.71 -9.44 -12.74
C PRO A 182 -15.53 -8.90 -11.88
N THR A 183 -14.50 -8.38 -12.55
CA THR A 183 -13.36 -7.73 -11.86
C THR A 183 -13.81 -6.52 -11.06
N LEU A 184 -14.73 -5.73 -11.62
CA LEU A 184 -15.35 -4.57 -10.98
C LEU A 184 -16.87 -4.66 -11.11
N THR A 185 -17.57 -4.38 -10.01
CA THR A 185 -19.01 -4.12 -10.05
C THR A 185 -19.29 -2.70 -10.54
N GLU A 186 -20.54 -2.40 -10.87
CA GLU A 186 -20.94 -1.02 -11.22
C GLU A 186 -20.72 -0.05 -10.04
N LYS A 187 -20.89 -0.55 -8.81
CA LYS A 187 -20.59 0.23 -7.59
C LYS A 187 -19.10 0.55 -7.49
N ASP A 188 -18.22 -0.40 -7.78
CA ASP A 188 -16.77 -0.16 -7.78
C ASP A 188 -16.37 0.90 -8.81
N LYS A 189 -16.95 0.84 -10.02
CA LYS A 189 -16.73 1.86 -11.06
C LYS A 189 -17.20 3.23 -10.61
N GLU A 190 -18.34 3.31 -9.94
CA GLU A 190 -18.85 4.54 -9.36
C GLU A 190 -17.91 5.08 -8.27
N ASP A 191 -17.44 4.24 -7.37
CA ASP A 191 -16.53 4.61 -6.29
C ASP A 191 -15.17 5.11 -6.85
N ILE A 192 -14.65 4.48 -7.91
CA ILE A 192 -13.46 4.94 -8.60
C ILE A 192 -13.68 6.34 -9.19
N LEU A 193 -14.73 6.51 -10.00
CA LEU A 193 -14.90 7.71 -10.82
C LEU A 193 -15.49 8.89 -10.03
N LYS A 194 -16.42 8.65 -9.11
CA LYS A 194 -17.11 9.71 -8.38
C LYS A 194 -16.43 10.07 -7.05
N TRP A 195 -15.65 9.15 -6.48
CA TRP A 195 -14.95 9.40 -5.22
C TRP A 195 -13.44 9.33 -5.37
N GLY A 196 -12.89 8.25 -5.88
CA GLY A 196 -11.45 8.01 -5.95
C GLY A 196 -10.71 9.09 -6.75
N VAL A 197 -11.10 9.27 -8.00
CA VAL A 197 -10.47 10.25 -8.91
C VAL A 197 -10.59 11.69 -8.38
N PRO A 198 -11.78 12.18 -7.96
CA PRO A 198 -11.89 13.54 -7.40
C PRO A 198 -11.08 13.76 -6.12
N ASN A 199 -10.88 12.70 -5.32
CA ASN A 199 -10.07 12.76 -4.10
C ASN A 199 -8.58 12.49 -4.36
N ARG A 200 -8.15 12.37 -5.62
CA ARG A 200 -6.74 12.20 -6.02
C ARG A 200 -6.08 11.03 -5.30
N ILE A 201 -6.74 9.86 -5.31
CA ILE A 201 -6.13 8.64 -4.76
C ILE A 201 -4.87 8.29 -5.56
N ASP A 202 -3.87 7.77 -4.89
CA ASP A 202 -2.59 7.38 -5.51
C ASP A 202 -2.63 5.97 -6.08
N MET A 203 -3.46 5.10 -5.48
CA MET A 203 -3.44 3.69 -5.77
C MET A 203 -4.81 3.03 -5.56
N ILE A 204 -5.11 2.04 -6.39
CA ILE A 204 -6.23 1.13 -6.22
C ILE A 204 -5.69 -0.26 -5.93
N ALA A 205 -6.06 -0.84 -4.79
CA ALA A 205 -5.79 -2.22 -4.44
C ALA A 205 -6.99 -3.10 -4.84
N LEU A 206 -6.79 -3.93 -5.86
CA LEU A 206 -7.82 -4.80 -6.44
C LEU A 206 -7.81 -6.16 -5.76
N SER A 207 -8.92 -6.52 -5.11
CA SER A 207 -9.10 -7.85 -4.52
C SER A 207 -9.40 -8.91 -5.58
N PHE A 208 -8.99 -10.13 -5.31
CA PHE A 208 -9.26 -11.31 -6.12
C PHE A 208 -8.88 -11.19 -7.59
N VAL A 209 -7.73 -10.55 -7.87
CA VAL A 209 -7.19 -10.49 -9.23
C VAL A 209 -6.84 -11.90 -9.71
N ARG A 210 -7.32 -12.29 -10.90
CA ARG A 210 -7.17 -13.63 -11.45
C ARG A 210 -6.31 -13.70 -12.70
N LYS A 211 -6.24 -12.63 -13.46
CA LYS A 211 -5.50 -12.55 -14.75
C LYS A 211 -5.13 -11.10 -15.09
N GLY A 212 -4.17 -10.90 -15.96
CA GLY A 212 -3.71 -9.56 -16.37
C GLY A 212 -4.78 -8.73 -17.06
N SER A 213 -5.73 -9.35 -17.77
CA SER A 213 -6.85 -8.63 -18.39
C SER A 213 -7.76 -7.91 -17.38
N ASP A 214 -7.79 -8.33 -16.11
CA ASP A 214 -8.52 -7.64 -15.05
C ASP A 214 -7.97 -6.23 -14.85
N LEU A 215 -6.63 -6.08 -14.86
CA LEU A 215 -5.97 -4.78 -14.74
C LEU A 215 -6.21 -3.90 -15.97
N VAL A 216 -6.22 -4.51 -17.16
CA VAL A 216 -6.51 -3.79 -18.42
C VAL A 216 -7.93 -3.21 -18.40
N GLU A 217 -8.90 -3.93 -17.85
CA GLU A 217 -10.27 -3.44 -17.69
C GLU A 217 -10.32 -2.24 -16.75
N VAL A 218 -9.66 -2.32 -15.58
CA VAL A 218 -9.62 -1.20 -14.63
C VAL A 218 -8.95 0.03 -15.25
N ARG A 219 -7.86 -0.14 -16.00
CA ARG A 219 -7.20 0.97 -16.71
C ARG A 219 -8.11 1.63 -17.75
N LYS A 220 -8.98 0.87 -18.42
CA LYS A 220 -10.00 1.43 -19.33
C LYS A 220 -11.01 2.29 -18.58
N VAL A 221 -11.45 1.86 -17.39
CA VAL A 221 -12.36 2.64 -16.53
C VAL A 221 -11.70 3.95 -16.08
N LEU A 222 -10.41 3.90 -15.70
CA LEU A 222 -9.65 5.08 -15.29
C LEU A 222 -9.37 6.08 -16.42
N GLY A 223 -9.33 5.63 -17.69
CA GLY A 223 -9.05 6.47 -18.84
C GLY A 223 -7.72 7.22 -18.71
N GLU A 224 -7.75 8.55 -18.77
CA GLU A 224 -6.54 9.40 -18.61
C GLU A 224 -5.88 9.29 -17.23
N HIS A 225 -6.65 9.01 -16.18
CA HIS A 225 -6.16 8.86 -14.81
C HIS A 225 -5.35 7.57 -14.60
N ALA A 226 -5.38 6.63 -15.56
CA ALA A 226 -4.60 5.39 -15.52
C ALA A 226 -3.07 5.63 -15.49
N LYS A 227 -2.62 6.84 -15.80
CA LYS A 227 -1.19 7.24 -15.78
C LYS A 227 -0.74 7.71 -14.39
N THR A 228 -1.67 8.16 -13.56
CA THR A 228 -1.39 8.77 -12.25
C THR A 228 -1.86 7.92 -11.08
N ILE A 229 -2.73 6.94 -11.30
CA ILE A 229 -3.23 6.03 -10.28
C ILE A 229 -2.61 4.64 -10.50
N MET A 230 -1.86 4.16 -9.52
CA MET A 230 -1.24 2.83 -9.56
C MET A 230 -2.27 1.73 -9.30
N LEU A 231 -2.09 0.58 -9.95
CA LEU A 231 -2.90 -0.62 -9.68
C LEU A 231 -2.08 -1.63 -8.90
N MET A 232 -2.53 -1.94 -7.69
CA MET A 232 -1.99 -3.01 -6.85
C MET A 232 -2.88 -4.24 -6.96
N SER A 233 -2.30 -5.35 -7.42
CA SER A 233 -3.00 -6.64 -7.48
C SER A 233 -2.90 -7.37 -6.16
N LYS A 234 -4.05 -7.69 -5.56
CA LYS A 234 -4.14 -8.59 -4.42
C LYS A 234 -4.31 -10.02 -4.93
N VAL A 235 -3.31 -10.86 -4.67
CA VAL A 235 -3.33 -12.27 -5.06
C VAL A 235 -3.88 -13.07 -3.89
N GLU A 236 -5.11 -13.53 -4.05
CA GLU A 236 -5.94 -14.06 -2.98
C GLU A 236 -6.53 -15.44 -3.28
N ASN A 237 -6.27 -15.99 -4.49
CA ASN A 237 -6.85 -17.26 -4.92
C ASN A 237 -5.87 -18.09 -5.76
N GLN A 238 -6.23 -19.35 -5.98
CA GLN A 238 -5.42 -20.29 -6.74
C GLN A 238 -5.19 -19.86 -8.20
N GLU A 239 -6.21 -19.29 -8.86
CA GLU A 239 -6.13 -18.82 -10.24
C GLU A 239 -5.13 -17.66 -10.37
N GLY A 240 -5.16 -16.70 -9.45
CA GLY A 240 -4.22 -15.58 -9.40
C GLY A 240 -2.77 -16.05 -9.19
N VAL A 241 -2.55 -17.05 -8.35
CA VAL A 241 -1.22 -17.66 -8.19
C VAL A 241 -0.75 -18.34 -9.47
N ALA A 242 -1.63 -19.07 -10.15
CA ALA A 242 -1.31 -19.76 -11.41
C ALA A 242 -0.99 -18.76 -12.54
N ASN A 243 -1.71 -17.65 -12.62
CA ASN A 243 -1.56 -16.61 -13.65
C ASN A 243 -0.62 -15.47 -13.21
N PHE A 244 0.18 -15.67 -12.17
CA PHE A 244 0.95 -14.61 -11.53
C PHE A 244 1.83 -13.82 -12.52
N ASP A 245 2.47 -14.47 -13.49
CA ASP A 245 3.34 -13.80 -14.45
C ASP A 245 2.58 -12.86 -15.40
N ASP A 246 1.37 -13.23 -15.81
CA ASP A 246 0.49 -12.36 -16.59
C ASP A 246 0.00 -11.17 -15.77
N ILE A 247 -0.40 -11.40 -14.51
CA ILE A 247 -0.77 -10.34 -13.57
C ILE A 247 0.43 -9.42 -13.31
N LEU A 248 1.63 -10.00 -13.12
CA LEU A 248 2.87 -9.27 -12.89
C LEU A 248 3.19 -8.31 -14.04
N ALA A 249 2.97 -8.73 -15.28
CA ALA A 249 3.20 -7.86 -16.44
C ALA A 249 2.29 -6.61 -16.46
N ASN A 250 1.07 -6.73 -15.95
CA ASN A 250 0.02 -5.72 -16.06
C ASN A 250 -0.18 -4.85 -14.78
N SER A 251 0.42 -5.21 -13.64
CA SER A 251 0.28 -4.50 -12.36
C SER A 251 1.42 -3.52 -12.11
N ASP A 252 1.16 -2.50 -11.28
CA ASP A 252 2.19 -1.56 -10.80
C ASP A 252 2.76 -1.98 -9.45
N ALA A 253 1.95 -2.66 -8.62
CA ALA A 253 2.31 -3.13 -7.29
C ALA A 253 1.56 -4.43 -6.97
N PHE A 254 1.96 -5.11 -5.89
CA PHE A 254 1.38 -6.39 -5.46
C PHE A 254 1.08 -6.41 -3.97
N MET A 255 0.10 -7.23 -3.60
CA MET A 255 -0.15 -7.61 -2.22
C MET A 255 -0.30 -9.12 -2.11
N VAL A 256 0.52 -9.72 -1.25
CA VAL A 256 0.35 -11.10 -0.80
C VAL A 256 -0.68 -11.05 0.33
N ALA A 257 -1.95 -11.24 -0.02
CA ALA A 257 -3.06 -11.14 0.91
C ALA A 257 -3.34 -12.54 1.50
N ARG A 258 -2.61 -12.86 2.57
CA ARG A 258 -2.50 -14.22 3.13
C ARG A 258 -3.80 -14.76 3.73
N GLY A 259 -4.72 -13.87 4.13
CA GLY A 259 -6.01 -14.25 4.68
C GLY A 259 -6.84 -15.09 3.71
N ASP A 260 -7.29 -14.46 2.63
CA ASP A 260 -8.08 -15.13 1.60
C ASP A 260 -7.26 -16.19 0.86
N LEU A 261 -5.99 -15.90 0.54
CA LEU A 261 -5.12 -16.88 -0.09
C LEU A 261 -5.02 -18.18 0.72
N GLY A 262 -4.97 -18.07 2.05
CA GLY A 262 -4.90 -19.22 2.95
C GLY A 262 -6.20 -20.03 3.06
N MET A 263 -7.31 -19.45 2.57
CA MET A 263 -8.57 -20.16 2.42
C MET A 263 -8.68 -20.85 1.05
N GLU A 264 -7.97 -20.34 0.05
CA GLU A 264 -8.10 -20.76 -1.35
C GLU A 264 -7.03 -21.79 -1.78
N ILE A 265 -5.87 -21.83 -1.11
CA ILE A 265 -4.81 -22.81 -1.35
C ILE A 265 -4.52 -23.60 -0.06
N PRO A 266 -3.90 -24.80 -0.14
CA PRO A 266 -3.47 -25.53 1.05
C PRO A 266 -2.57 -24.66 1.94
N ILE A 267 -2.88 -24.60 3.22
CA ILE A 267 -2.25 -23.68 4.19
C ILE A 267 -0.73 -23.85 4.26
N GLU A 268 -0.25 -25.08 4.09
CA GLU A 268 1.18 -25.42 4.05
C GLU A 268 1.92 -24.87 2.82
N LYS A 269 1.20 -24.34 1.82
CA LYS A 269 1.78 -23.76 0.60
C LYS A 269 1.89 -22.24 0.65
N ILE A 270 1.28 -21.57 1.64
CA ILE A 270 1.24 -20.10 1.72
C ILE A 270 2.65 -19.51 1.75
N PHE A 271 3.54 -20.06 2.59
CA PHE A 271 4.91 -19.55 2.72
C PHE A 271 5.66 -19.62 1.39
N TYR A 272 5.44 -20.67 0.61
CA TYR A 272 6.08 -20.84 -0.70
C TYR A 272 5.53 -19.84 -1.72
N ALA A 273 4.20 -19.69 -1.78
CA ALA A 273 3.55 -18.68 -2.62
C ALA A 273 4.05 -17.26 -2.29
N GLN A 274 4.13 -16.91 -1.01
CA GLN A 274 4.68 -15.62 -0.55
C GLN A 274 6.10 -15.42 -1.08
N LYS A 275 7.01 -16.37 -0.87
CA LYS A 275 8.41 -16.24 -1.30
C LYS A 275 8.56 -16.10 -2.81
N VAL A 276 7.81 -16.90 -3.59
CA VAL A 276 7.85 -16.85 -5.06
C VAL A 276 7.32 -15.51 -5.57
N MET A 277 6.19 -15.04 -5.05
CA MET A 277 5.60 -13.77 -5.47
C MET A 277 6.51 -12.59 -5.13
N ILE A 278 7.05 -12.52 -3.91
CA ILE A 278 7.98 -11.48 -3.49
C ILE A 278 9.23 -11.48 -4.38
N PHE A 279 9.83 -12.65 -4.60
CA PHE A 279 11.01 -12.76 -5.46
C PHE A 279 10.76 -12.27 -6.88
N LYS A 280 9.66 -12.68 -7.51
CA LYS A 280 9.30 -12.25 -8.87
C LYS A 280 9.05 -10.73 -8.93
N CYS A 281 8.38 -10.16 -7.92
CA CYS A 281 8.18 -8.71 -7.82
C CYS A 281 9.53 -7.96 -7.71
N ASN A 282 10.43 -8.44 -6.86
CA ASN A 282 11.76 -7.83 -6.66
C ASN A 282 12.58 -7.86 -7.95
N VAL A 283 12.58 -8.99 -8.69
CA VAL A 283 13.27 -9.11 -9.98
C VAL A 283 12.73 -8.12 -11.02
N GLN A 284 11.41 -7.87 -11.01
CA GLN A 284 10.78 -6.90 -11.91
C GLN A 284 10.85 -5.45 -11.40
N GLY A 285 11.31 -5.23 -10.16
CA GLY A 285 11.36 -3.91 -9.53
C GLY A 285 9.97 -3.34 -9.21
N LYS A 286 8.99 -4.20 -8.99
CA LYS A 286 7.63 -3.84 -8.57
C LYS A 286 7.48 -4.02 -7.07
N PRO A 287 6.92 -3.04 -6.35
CA PRO A 287 6.79 -3.12 -4.91
C PRO A 287 5.75 -4.17 -4.52
N VAL A 288 6.01 -4.86 -3.43
CA VAL A 288 5.15 -5.90 -2.88
C VAL A 288 4.88 -5.69 -1.41
N VAL A 289 3.62 -5.84 -1.03
CA VAL A 289 3.12 -5.72 0.35
C VAL A 289 2.80 -7.12 0.87
N THR A 290 3.28 -7.47 2.06
CA THR A 290 2.83 -8.67 2.78
C THR A 290 1.80 -8.27 3.81
N ALA A 291 0.62 -8.88 3.75
CA ALA A 291 -0.56 -8.49 4.50
C ALA A 291 -1.21 -9.67 5.23
N THR A 292 -2.04 -9.33 6.18
CA THR A 292 -2.95 -10.18 6.95
C THR A 292 -2.27 -11.00 8.03
N GLN A 293 -2.81 -10.92 9.23
CA GLN A 293 -2.40 -11.66 10.42
C GLN A 293 -0.91 -11.49 10.78
N MET A 294 -0.39 -10.27 10.55
CA MET A 294 1.02 -9.98 10.83
C MET A 294 1.29 -9.91 12.33
N LEU A 295 0.46 -9.17 13.08
CA LEU A 295 0.50 -9.04 14.54
C LEU A 295 -0.92 -9.21 15.13
N GLU A 296 -1.70 -10.13 14.62
CA GLU A 296 -3.14 -10.34 14.88
C GLU A 296 -3.49 -10.33 16.38
N SER A 297 -2.64 -10.95 17.22
CA SER A 297 -2.86 -10.98 18.67
C SER A 297 -2.87 -9.58 19.29
N MET A 298 -2.24 -8.59 18.65
CA MET A 298 -2.21 -7.20 19.11
C MET A 298 -3.53 -6.45 18.93
N ILE A 299 -4.52 -7.03 18.29
CA ILE A 299 -5.90 -6.53 18.34
C ILE A 299 -6.37 -6.44 19.80
N LYS A 300 -5.99 -7.42 20.63
CA LYS A 300 -6.43 -7.55 22.04
C LYS A 300 -5.29 -7.51 23.06
N SER A 301 -4.05 -7.68 22.63
CA SER A 301 -2.88 -7.80 23.51
C SER A 301 -1.87 -6.68 23.21
N PRO A 302 -1.21 -6.11 24.23
CA PRO A 302 -0.19 -5.06 24.02
C PRO A 302 1.13 -5.61 23.45
N ARG A 303 1.26 -6.93 23.27
CA ARG A 303 2.45 -7.58 22.70
C ARG A 303 2.04 -8.69 21.75
N PRO A 304 2.77 -8.86 20.62
CA PRO A 304 2.54 -9.98 19.73
C PRO A 304 3.07 -11.29 20.32
N THR A 305 2.65 -12.40 19.75
CA THR A 305 3.28 -13.69 19.96
C THR A 305 4.68 -13.72 19.34
N ARG A 306 5.53 -14.65 19.76
CA ARG A 306 6.86 -14.84 19.16
C ARG A 306 6.77 -15.29 17.71
N ALA A 307 5.76 -16.09 17.38
CA ALA A 307 5.51 -16.54 16.01
C ALA A 307 5.18 -15.38 15.07
N GLU A 308 4.32 -14.44 15.50
CA GLU A 308 3.97 -13.26 14.73
C GLU A 308 5.19 -12.33 14.51
N ALA A 309 5.98 -12.08 15.56
CA ALA A 309 7.20 -11.29 15.43
C ALA A 309 8.19 -11.92 14.43
N THR A 310 8.32 -13.25 14.45
CA THR A 310 9.15 -14.00 13.50
C THR A 310 8.56 -13.96 12.09
N ASP A 311 7.25 -13.98 11.95
CA ASP A 311 6.56 -13.89 10.66
C ASP A 311 6.81 -12.53 9.98
N VAL A 312 6.68 -11.42 10.72
CA VAL A 312 7.05 -10.08 10.23
C VAL A 312 8.50 -10.05 9.77
N ALA A 313 9.43 -10.55 10.60
CA ALA A 313 10.85 -10.60 10.26
C ALA A 313 11.08 -11.42 8.98
N ASN A 314 10.44 -12.58 8.85
CA ASN A 314 10.57 -13.42 7.64
C ASN A 314 10.04 -12.72 6.38
N ALA A 315 8.94 -11.97 6.46
CA ALA A 315 8.45 -11.19 5.32
C ALA A 315 9.48 -10.15 4.86
N VAL A 316 10.15 -9.47 5.80
CA VAL A 316 11.23 -8.52 5.52
C VAL A 316 12.43 -9.23 4.88
N LEU A 317 12.85 -10.38 5.43
CA LEU A 317 13.96 -11.19 4.88
C LEU A 317 13.65 -11.79 3.52
N ASP A 318 12.39 -12.11 3.24
CA ASP A 318 11.92 -12.56 1.91
C ASP A 318 12.04 -11.44 0.86
N GLY A 319 12.14 -10.18 1.27
CA GLY A 319 12.33 -9.03 0.39
C GLY A 319 11.07 -8.21 0.14
N THR A 320 10.04 -8.30 0.99
CA THR A 320 8.85 -7.43 0.87
C THR A 320 9.23 -5.95 0.95
N ASP A 321 8.52 -5.10 0.22
CA ASP A 321 8.70 -3.65 0.29
C ASP A 321 7.99 -3.04 1.48
N CYS A 322 6.78 -3.54 1.76
CA CYS A 322 5.94 -3.09 2.87
C CYS A 322 5.35 -4.29 3.61
N VAL A 323 5.03 -4.08 4.86
CA VAL A 323 4.17 -4.94 5.68
C VAL A 323 2.91 -4.16 6.07
N MET A 324 1.77 -4.83 6.16
CA MET A 324 0.49 -4.16 6.41
C MET A 324 -0.18 -4.72 7.66
N LEU A 325 -0.59 -3.82 8.56
CA LEU A 325 -1.50 -4.09 9.65
C LEU A 325 -2.94 -3.94 9.18
N SER A 326 -3.85 -4.75 9.72
CA SER A 326 -5.28 -4.75 9.39
C SER A 326 -6.11 -4.46 10.64
N GLY A 327 -6.66 -5.49 11.27
CA GLY A 327 -7.46 -5.37 12.49
C GLY A 327 -6.69 -4.75 13.65
N GLU A 328 -5.39 -4.92 13.72
CA GLU A 328 -4.48 -4.42 14.75
C GLU A 328 -4.56 -2.88 14.88
N THR A 329 -4.74 -2.18 13.76
CA THR A 329 -4.87 -0.71 13.71
C THR A 329 -6.29 -0.24 13.45
N ALA A 330 -7.11 -1.00 12.69
CA ALA A 330 -8.46 -0.60 12.33
C ALA A 330 -9.47 -0.76 13.48
N ALA A 331 -9.30 -1.77 14.33
CA ALA A 331 -10.24 -2.12 15.40
C ALA A 331 -9.53 -2.59 16.70
N GLY A 332 -8.21 -2.57 16.71
CA GLY A 332 -7.41 -3.04 17.85
C GLY A 332 -7.41 -2.07 19.03
N ALA A 333 -7.13 -2.61 20.22
CA ALA A 333 -6.99 -1.82 21.45
C ALA A 333 -5.64 -1.09 21.55
N TYR A 334 -4.63 -1.45 20.73
CA TYR A 334 -3.26 -0.95 20.81
C TYR A 334 -2.68 -0.55 19.44
N PRO A 335 -3.35 0.30 18.65
CA PRO A 335 -2.97 0.59 17.25
C PRO A 335 -1.56 1.19 17.13
N GLU A 336 -1.23 2.18 17.94
CA GLU A 336 0.08 2.83 17.96
C GLU A 336 1.20 1.85 18.34
N LEU A 337 0.99 1.05 19.39
CA LEU A 337 1.96 0.06 19.85
C LEU A 337 2.19 -1.04 18.80
N ALA A 338 1.16 -1.41 18.04
CA ALA A 338 1.27 -2.35 16.94
C ALA A 338 2.19 -1.81 15.84
N VAL A 339 2.02 -0.55 15.44
CA VAL A 339 2.89 0.12 14.45
C VAL A 339 4.32 0.21 14.96
N GLN A 340 4.53 0.67 16.19
CA GLN A 340 5.87 0.77 16.80
C GLN A 340 6.57 -0.59 16.90
N THR A 341 5.82 -1.63 17.27
CA THR A 341 6.36 -2.99 17.37
C THR A 341 6.75 -3.52 15.99
N MET A 342 5.88 -3.35 15.00
CA MET A 342 6.16 -3.75 13.63
C MET A 342 7.40 -3.03 13.07
N ALA A 343 7.51 -1.71 13.27
CA ALA A 343 8.65 -0.93 12.84
C ALA A 343 9.96 -1.44 13.47
N LYS A 344 9.98 -1.72 14.78
CA LYS A 344 11.15 -2.27 15.46
C LYS A 344 11.57 -3.62 14.88
N ILE A 345 10.62 -4.51 14.60
CA ILE A 345 10.91 -5.82 14.01
C ILE A 345 11.49 -5.65 12.60
N CYS A 346 10.93 -4.74 11.79
CA CYS A 346 11.43 -4.48 10.45
C CYS A 346 12.87 -3.97 10.49
N VAL A 347 13.18 -2.97 11.32
CA VAL A 347 14.53 -2.41 11.46
C VAL A 347 15.54 -3.48 11.89
N GLU A 348 15.16 -4.31 12.88
CA GLU A 348 16.02 -5.40 13.34
C GLU A 348 16.27 -6.41 12.23
N ALA A 349 15.23 -6.87 11.55
CA ALA A 349 15.35 -7.83 10.45
C ALA A 349 16.21 -7.29 9.30
N GLU A 350 16.10 -6.00 8.98
CA GLU A 350 16.92 -5.35 7.96
C GLU A 350 18.40 -5.35 8.30
N SER A 351 18.74 -5.25 9.59
CA SER A 351 20.15 -5.25 10.05
C SER A 351 20.87 -6.59 9.81
N TYR A 352 20.11 -7.68 9.66
CA TYR A 352 20.64 -9.03 9.39
C TYR A 352 20.67 -9.41 7.91
N LEU A 353 20.23 -8.53 6.99
CA LEU A 353 20.25 -8.82 5.56
C LEU A 353 21.65 -8.76 4.97
N ASP A 354 22.02 -9.80 4.22
CA ASP A 354 23.17 -9.73 3.30
C ASP A 354 22.76 -9.02 2.00
N TYR A 355 22.81 -7.69 2.03
CA TYR A 355 22.48 -6.85 0.88
C TYR A 355 23.36 -7.14 -0.35
N GLY A 356 24.59 -7.62 -0.14
CA GLY A 356 25.48 -8.04 -1.22
C GLY A 356 24.97 -9.30 -1.95
N ALA A 357 24.47 -10.28 -1.20
CA ALA A 357 23.84 -11.46 -1.75
C ALA A 357 22.51 -11.12 -2.45
N VAL A 358 21.70 -10.27 -1.86
CA VAL A 358 20.44 -9.79 -2.47
C VAL A 358 20.70 -9.09 -3.80
N PHE A 359 21.65 -8.16 -3.84
CA PHE A 359 22.07 -7.47 -5.07
C PHE A 359 22.50 -8.46 -6.15
N LYS A 360 23.39 -9.42 -5.83
CA LYS A 360 23.87 -10.44 -6.77
C LYS A 360 22.71 -11.30 -7.29
N GLY A 361 21.78 -11.69 -6.44
CA GLY A 361 20.61 -12.48 -6.82
C GLY A 361 19.72 -11.75 -7.83
N ILE A 362 19.45 -10.46 -7.62
CA ILE A 362 18.66 -9.64 -8.55
C ILE A 362 19.42 -9.44 -9.88
N MET A 363 20.72 -9.12 -9.80
CA MET A 363 21.56 -8.95 -10.98
C MET A 363 21.63 -10.22 -11.87
N ALA A 364 21.63 -11.41 -11.25
CA ALA A 364 21.63 -12.67 -11.99
C ALA A 364 20.36 -12.92 -12.82
N GLN A 365 19.26 -12.25 -12.48
CA GLN A 365 17.96 -12.32 -13.18
C GLN A 365 17.70 -11.10 -14.08
N ALA A 366 18.62 -10.14 -14.11
CA ALA A 366 18.45 -8.94 -14.92
C ALA A 366 18.54 -9.26 -16.42
N PRO A 367 17.76 -8.59 -17.28
CA PRO A 367 17.80 -8.82 -18.72
C PRO A 367 19.16 -8.42 -19.32
N VAL A 368 19.59 -9.15 -20.34
CA VAL A 368 20.79 -8.83 -21.10
C VAL A 368 20.40 -8.66 -22.58
N PRO A 369 20.60 -7.48 -23.19
CA PRO A 369 21.15 -6.26 -22.61
C PRO A 369 20.17 -5.53 -21.66
N MET A 370 20.70 -4.91 -20.62
CA MET A 370 19.92 -3.99 -19.75
C MET A 370 19.58 -2.71 -20.50
N SER A 371 18.48 -2.07 -20.13
CA SER A 371 18.23 -0.69 -20.55
C SER A 371 19.31 0.25 -20.00
N PRO A 372 19.64 1.36 -20.68
CA PRO A 372 20.65 2.30 -20.21
C PRO A 372 20.41 2.82 -18.79
N ILE A 373 19.14 3.13 -18.45
CA ILE A 373 18.78 3.65 -17.13
C ILE A 373 18.88 2.57 -16.05
N GLU A 374 18.56 1.33 -16.35
CA GLU A 374 18.69 0.22 -15.43
C GLU A 374 20.16 -0.13 -15.17
N SER A 375 20.98 -0.11 -16.21
CA SER A 375 22.43 -0.28 -16.09
C SER A 375 23.05 0.79 -15.18
N LEU A 376 22.61 2.05 -15.31
CA LEU A 376 23.06 3.13 -14.42
C LEU A 376 22.57 2.94 -12.99
N ALA A 377 21.32 2.54 -12.79
CA ALA A 377 20.77 2.31 -11.47
C ALA A 377 21.53 1.21 -10.71
N SER A 378 21.78 0.08 -11.35
CA SER A 378 22.59 -1.02 -10.77
C SER A 378 24.04 -0.58 -10.49
N SER A 379 24.63 0.23 -11.39
CA SER A 379 25.99 0.78 -11.22
C SER A 379 26.05 1.79 -10.06
N ALA A 380 24.99 2.58 -9.85
CA ALA A 380 24.94 3.50 -8.69
C ALA A 380 24.94 2.73 -7.37
N VAL A 381 24.16 1.66 -7.26
CA VAL A 381 24.16 0.78 -6.06
C VAL A 381 25.52 0.12 -5.86
N ARG A 382 26.14 -0.40 -6.94
CA ARG A 382 27.48 -0.98 -6.87
C ARG A 382 28.51 0.06 -6.43
N THR A 383 28.46 1.28 -6.97
CA THR A 383 29.34 2.38 -6.59
C THR A 383 29.18 2.74 -5.12
N ALA A 384 27.93 2.84 -4.65
CA ALA A 384 27.63 3.15 -3.26
C ALA A 384 28.21 2.09 -2.31
N ASN A 385 28.05 0.82 -2.62
CA ASN A 385 28.62 -0.29 -1.85
C ASN A 385 30.18 -0.23 -1.83
N SER A 386 30.80 0.02 -3.00
CA SER A 386 32.26 0.07 -3.12
C SER A 386 32.87 1.29 -2.42
N ALA A 387 32.19 2.44 -2.47
CA ALA A 387 32.62 3.68 -1.84
C ALA A 387 32.25 3.77 -0.35
N ARG A 388 31.50 2.78 0.18
CA ARG A 388 30.89 2.85 1.53
C ARG A 388 30.13 4.16 1.74
N ALA A 389 29.34 4.53 0.73
CA ALA A 389 28.54 5.75 0.78
C ALA A 389 27.46 5.63 1.86
N SER A 390 27.08 6.77 2.46
CA SER A 390 25.99 6.84 3.45
C SER A 390 24.61 7.00 2.81
N LEU A 391 24.56 7.47 1.55
CA LEU A 391 23.33 7.82 0.86
C LEU A 391 23.48 7.66 -0.66
N ILE A 392 22.39 7.23 -1.32
CA ILE A 392 22.22 7.43 -2.77
C ILE A 392 21.19 8.54 -2.97
N LEU A 393 21.57 9.58 -3.68
CA LEU A 393 20.73 10.70 -4.02
C LEU A 393 20.33 10.60 -5.49
N VAL A 394 19.02 10.65 -5.79
CA VAL A 394 18.49 10.53 -7.16
C VAL A 394 17.65 11.74 -7.49
N LEU A 395 18.11 12.59 -8.42
CA LEU A 395 17.28 13.63 -8.99
C LEU A 395 16.41 13.01 -10.09
N THR A 396 15.09 13.10 -9.95
CA THR A 396 14.14 12.46 -10.86
C THR A 396 12.91 13.35 -11.10
N ARG A 397 12.26 13.21 -12.25
CA ARG A 397 10.99 13.90 -12.53
C ARG A 397 9.79 12.99 -12.24
N GLY A 398 9.78 11.79 -12.83
CA GLY A 398 8.69 10.81 -12.71
C GLY A 398 8.96 9.68 -11.73
N GLY A 399 10.02 9.72 -10.92
CA GLY A 399 10.35 8.70 -9.93
C GLY A 399 10.95 7.39 -10.48
N SER A 400 10.92 7.15 -11.78
CA SER A 400 11.32 5.86 -12.38
C SER A 400 12.77 5.48 -12.10
N THR A 401 13.70 6.43 -12.15
CA THR A 401 15.12 6.19 -11.85
C THR A 401 15.32 5.76 -10.39
N ALA A 402 14.66 6.43 -9.45
CA ALA A 402 14.75 6.09 -8.03
C ALA A 402 14.17 4.69 -7.75
N LYS A 403 13.03 4.36 -8.38
CA LYS A 403 12.43 3.01 -8.30
C LYS A 403 13.36 1.92 -8.83
N LEU A 404 14.09 2.19 -9.92
CA LEU A 404 15.10 1.25 -10.44
C LEU A 404 16.30 1.11 -9.50
N VAL A 405 16.74 2.17 -8.81
CA VAL A 405 17.78 2.07 -7.78
C VAL A 405 17.27 1.21 -6.60
N ALA A 406 16.03 1.42 -6.15
CA ALA A 406 15.40 0.65 -5.07
C ALA A 406 15.26 -0.85 -5.44
N LYS A 407 15.01 -1.19 -6.72
CA LYS A 407 15.00 -2.57 -7.21
C LYS A 407 16.25 -3.35 -6.79
N TYR A 408 17.42 -2.71 -6.82
CA TYR A 408 18.70 -3.35 -6.51
C TYR A 408 19.04 -3.39 -5.01
N ARG A 409 18.10 -3.00 -4.15
CA ARG A 409 18.16 -3.17 -2.69
C ARG A 409 19.49 -2.71 -2.07
N PRO A 410 19.91 -1.44 -2.20
CA PRO A 410 21.09 -0.95 -1.47
C PRO A 410 20.89 -1.05 0.04
N ALA A 411 22.00 -1.25 0.78
CA ALA A 411 21.99 -1.26 2.25
C ALA A 411 21.79 0.12 2.88
N ILE A 412 21.80 1.17 2.08
CA ILE A 412 21.74 2.57 2.49
C ILE A 412 20.48 3.23 1.91
N PRO A 413 19.95 4.28 2.55
CA PRO A 413 18.77 4.97 2.06
C PRO A 413 18.98 5.59 0.68
N ILE A 414 17.88 5.76 -0.04
CA ILE A 414 17.82 6.41 -1.34
C ILE A 414 16.96 7.67 -1.19
N LEU A 415 17.57 8.85 -1.27
CA LEU A 415 16.82 10.11 -1.30
C LEU A 415 16.36 10.38 -2.73
N SER A 416 15.07 10.21 -2.97
CA SER A 416 14.41 10.47 -4.26
C SER A 416 13.94 11.91 -4.31
N VAL A 417 14.70 12.78 -4.92
CA VAL A 417 14.36 14.20 -5.08
C VAL A 417 13.56 14.37 -6.37
N VAL A 418 12.26 14.53 -6.22
CA VAL A 418 11.34 14.74 -7.34
C VAL A 418 11.32 16.22 -7.69
N VAL A 419 11.77 16.53 -8.91
CA VAL A 419 11.77 17.88 -9.46
C VAL A 419 10.51 18.04 -10.32
N PRO A 420 9.52 18.83 -9.88
CA PRO A 420 8.30 19.02 -10.65
C PRO A 420 8.56 19.73 -11.99
N GLU A 421 7.85 19.34 -13.03
CA GLU A 421 7.82 20.09 -14.29
C GLU A 421 6.75 21.17 -14.19
N ILE A 422 7.13 22.42 -14.47
CA ILE A 422 6.20 23.52 -14.62
C ILE A 422 5.92 23.64 -16.12
N LYS A 423 4.68 23.39 -16.52
CA LYS A 423 4.21 23.59 -17.91
C LYS A 423 3.23 24.74 -17.92
N PRO A 424 3.42 25.75 -18.81
CA PRO A 424 2.38 26.72 -19.08
C PRO A 424 1.23 26.00 -19.80
N ASP A 425 0.01 26.25 -19.39
CA ASP A 425 -1.16 25.85 -20.16
C ASP A 425 -1.49 26.91 -21.23
N GLU A 426 -2.46 26.60 -22.12
CA GLU A 426 -2.90 27.50 -23.18
C GLU A 426 -3.50 28.83 -22.66
N SER A 427 -3.83 28.92 -21.37
CA SER A 427 -4.37 30.11 -20.71
C SER A 427 -3.33 30.89 -19.91
N PHE A 428 -2.03 30.61 -20.10
CA PHE A 428 -0.91 31.20 -19.35
C PHE A 428 -0.97 30.92 -17.83
N SER A 429 -1.75 29.95 -17.38
CA SER A 429 -1.66 29.44 -16.03
C SER A 429 -0.55 28.37 -15.93
N TRP A 430 0.12 28.31 -14.76
CA TRP A 430 1.21 27.39 -14.55
C TRP A 430 0.66 26.08 -13.97
N LEU A 431 0.79 24.98 -14.71
CA LEU A 431 0.53 23.63 -14.17
C LEU A 431 1.84 23.10 -13.60
N VAL A 432 1.84 22.88 -12.30
CA VAL A 432 2.92 22.14 -11.62
C VAL A 432 2.64 20.66 -11.85
N SER A 433 3.64 19.90 -12.31
CA SER A 433 3.49 18.46 -12.45
C SER A 433 3.18 17.83 -11.09
N ASP A 434 2.32 16.83 -11.14
CA ASP A 434 1.75 16.13 -10.00
C ASP A 434 2.81 15.67 -8.99
N GLU A 435 2.47 15.72 -7.71
CA GLU A 435 3.24 15.14 -6.60
C GLU A 435 3.19 13.61 -6.57
N ALA A 436 2.34 12.98 -7.39
CA ALA A 436 2.14 11.53 -7.41
C ALA A 436 3.45 10.73 -7.50
N PRO A 437 4.48 11.10 -8.28
CA PRO A 437 5.73 10.35 -8.28
C PRO A 437 6.44 10.29 -6.93
N ALA A 438 6.34 11.33 -6.10
CA ALA A 438 6.89 11.33 -4.74
C ALA A 438 6.05 10.42 -3.84
N ARG A 439 4.72 10.57 -3.84
CA ARG A 439 3.81 9.72 -3.05
C ARG A 439 3.92 8.24 -3.43
N HIS A 440 3.99 7.93 -4.72
CA HIS A 440 4.17 6.55 -5.20
C HIS A 440 5.50 5.93 -4.76
N SER A 441 6.52 6.75 -4.46
CA SER A 441 7.82 6.25 -4.00
C SER A 441 7.76 5.68 -2.58
N LEU A 442 6.77 6.06 -1.77
CA LEU A 442 6.62 5.62 -0.38
C LEU A 442 6.46 4.11 -0.20
N ILE A 443 5.92 3.41 -1.20
CA ILE A 443 5.74 1.95 -1.14
C ILE A 443 6.96 1.16 -1.61
N PHE A 444 8.05 1.84 -2.00
CA PHE A 444 9.30 1.19 -2.41
C PHE A 444 10.29 1.19 -1.25
N ARG A 445 10.76 0.03 -0.86
CA ARG A 445 11.71 -0.13 0.25
C ARG A 445 12.97 0.69 0.04
N GLY A 446 13.34 1.46 1.05
CA GLY A 446 14.55 2.27 1.07
C GLY A 446 14.44 3.63 0.37
N LEU A 447 13.31 3.96 -0.29
CA LEU A 447 13.08 5.28 -0.87
C LEU A 447 12.56 6.27 0.17
N ILE A 448 13.22 7.43 0.23
CA ILE A 448 12.78 8.60 0.98
C ILE A 448 12.49 9.69 -0.07
N PRO A 449 11.20 9.97 -0.38
CA PRO A 449 10.85 10.97 -1.37
C PRO A 449 10.92 12.38 -0.79
N VAL A 450 11.40 13.32 -1.60
CA VAL A 450 11.39 14.75 -1.32
C VAL A 450 10.92 15.48 -2.56
N LEU A 451 10.00 16.43 -2.40
CA LEU A 451 9.63 17.37 -3.46
C LEU A 451 10.63 18.54 -3.43
N SER A 452 11.32 18.73 -4.54
CA SER A 452 12.16 19.91 -4.70
C SER A 452 11.29 21.12 -5.06
N ALA A 453 11.33 22.16 -4.23
CA ALA A 453 10.75 23.46 -4.57
C ALA A 453 11.54 24.18 -5.69
N GLY A 454 12.48 23.46 -6.34
CA GLY A 454 13.43 23.99 -7.30
C GLY A 454 12.80 24.68 -8.50
N SER A 455 13.41 25.77 -8.89
CA SER A 455 13.02 26.63 -9.99
C SER A 455 12.83 25.85 -11.29
N ALA A 456 11.82 26.27 -12.08
CA ALA A 456 11.55 25.82 -13.45
C ALA A 456 12.76 25.91 -14.42
N LYS A 457 13.89 26.41 -13.96
CA LYS A 457 15.14 26.58 -14.72
C LYS A 457 16.08 25.36 -14.67
N ALA A 458 15.71 24.25 -14.06
CA ALA A 458 16.56 23.05 -13.92
C ALA A 458 16.93 22.33 -15.23
N SER A 459 16.85 23.01 -16.37
CA SER A 459 17.38 22.53 -17.66
C SER A 459 18.88 22.85 -17.86
N HIS A 460 19.48 23.71 -17.04
CA HIS A 460 20.86 24.11 -17.14
C HIS A 460 21.75 23.41 -16.09
N THR A 461 23.01 23.20 -16.44
CA THR A 461 24.00 22.49 -15.59
C THR A 461 24.15 23.12 -14.21
N GLU A 462 24.11 24.46 -14.13
CA GLU A 462 24.17 25.20 -12.86
C GLU A 462 23.00 24.90 -11.93
N ALA A 463 21.77 24.85 -12.46
CA ALA A 463 20.58 24.52 -11.68
C ALA A 463 20.60 23.08 -11.15
N THR A 464 21.31 22.17 -11.83
CA THR A 464 21.50 20.78 -11.35
C THR A 464 22.46 20.72 -10.17
N GLU A 465 23.55 21.48 -10.19
CA GLU A 465 24.50 21.53 -9.07
C GLU A 465 23.85 22.19 -7.83
N GLU A 466 23.08 23.27 -8.01
CA GLU A 466 22.32 23.88 -6.91
C GLU A 466 21.30 22.90 -6.32
N ALA A 467 20.58 22.13 -7.15
CA ALA A 467 19.65 21.10 -6.69
C ALA A 467 20.36 19.98 -5.94
N LEU A 468 21.58 19.61 -6.35
CA LEU A 468 22.38 18.62 -5.64
C LEU A 468 22.85 19.16 -4.27
N GLU A 469 23.36 20.39 -4.21
CA GLU A 469 23.79 21.03 -2.97
C GLU A 469 22.64 21.17 -1.98
N PHE A 470 21.48 21.64 -2.45
CA PHE A 470 20.25 21.70 -1.65
C PHE A 470 19.86 20.31 -1.12
N SER A 471 19.88 19.29 -1.99
CA SER A 471 19.50 17.94 -1.62
C SER A 471 20.47 17.30 -0.60
N VAL A 472 21.76 17.54 -0.71
CA VAL A 472 22.78 17.12 0.27
C VAL A 472 22.55 17.83 1.60
N GLN A 473 22.27 19.14 1.58
CA GLN A 473 21.98 19.88 2.81
C GLN A 473 20.70 19.39 3.46
N HIS A 474 19.65 19.10 2.68
CA HIS A 474 18.42 18.51 3.19
C HIS A 474 18.67 17.12 3.82
N ALA A 475 19.47 16.27 3.15
CA ALA A 475 19.86 14.96 3.68
C ALA A 475 20.61 15.08 5.03
N LYS A 476 21.48 16.10 5.19
CA LYS A 476 22.14 16.40 6.48
C LYS A 476 21.13 16.76 7.55
N ASN A 477 20.15 17.60 7.23
CA ASN A 477 19.11 18.00 8.18
C ASN A 477 18.24 16.82 8.63
N LEU A 478 18.02 15.83 7.73
CA LEU A 478 17.34 14.56 8.04
C LEU A 478 18.25 13.54 8.76
N GLY A 479 19.52 13.85 8.99
CA GLY A 479 20.47 12.92 9.62
C GLY A 479 20.88 11.73 8.75
N LEU A 480 20.64 11.79 7.44
CA LEU A 480 20.98 10.71 6.50
C LEU A 480 22.45 10.69 6.09
N CYS A 481 23.15 11.81 6.25
CA CYS A 481 24.60 11.95 6.04
C CYS A 481 25.18 13.06 6.91
N LYS A 482 26.49 13.03 7.12
CA LYS A 482 27.24 14.02 7.90
C LYS A 482 28.47 14.51 7.13
N PRO A 483 29.10 15.64 7.52
CA PRO A 483 30.34 16.10 6.90
C PRO A 483 31.39 15.00 6.87
N GLY A 484 32.05 14.86 5.72
CA GLY A 484 33.06 13.82 5.46
C GLY A 484 32.49 12.53 4.85
N ASP A 485 31.17 12.30 4.89
CA ASP A 485 30.55 11.14 4.26
C ASP A 485 30.63 11.22 2.73
N SER A 486 30.60 10.05 2.07
CA SER A 486 30.44 9.92 0.64
C SER A 486 28.97 9.74 0.28
N VAL A 487 28.47 10.44 -0.73
CA VAL A 487 27.14 10.34 -1.29
C VAL A 487 27.24 10.04 -2.78
N VAL A 488 26.49 9.05 -3.26
CA VAL A 488 26.38 8.75 -4.69
C VAL A 488 25.19 9.48 -5.26
N ALA A 489 25.41 10.44 -6.15
CA ALA A 489 24.38 11.20 -6.81
C ALA A 489 24.12 10.67 -8.23
N LEU A 490 22.87 10.36 -8.54
CA LEU A 490 22.41 9.99 -9.87
C LEU A 490 21.52 11.11 -10.42
N HIS A 491 21.98 11.77 -11.48
CA HIS A 491 21.30 12.93 -12.07
C HIS A 491 21.54 13.03 -13.56
N ARG A 492 20.96 14.04 -14.22
CA ARG A 492 21.20 14.31 -15.65
C ARG A 492 22.10 15.53 -15.82
N VAL A 493 22.99 15.45 -16.82
CA VAL A 493 23.76 16.57 -17.34
C VAL A 493 23.44 16.67 -18.82
N GLY A 494 22.68 17.67 -19.23
CA GLY A 494 22.13 17.74 -20.58
C GLY A 494 21.28 16.52 -20.91
N ALA A 495 21.61 15.82 -22.00
CA ALA A 495 20.93 14.59 -22.42
C ALA A 495 21.44 13.32 -21.72
N SER A 496 22.57 13.38 -21.02
CA SER A 496 23.23 12.23 -20.42
C SER A 496 22.86 12.04 -18.94
N SER A 497 22.62 10.79 -18.52
CA SER A 497 22.52 10.45 -17.11
C SER A 497 23.91 10.11 -16.58
N VAL A 498 24.25 10.60 -15.40
CA VAL A 498 25.59 10.45 -14.80
C VAL A 498 25.49 9.99 -13.35
N ILE A 499 26.53 9.28 -12.90
CA ILE A 499 26.77 8.96 -11.50
C ILE A 499 27.93 9.83 -11.02
N LYS A 500 27.72 10.58 -9.94
CA LYS A 500 28.71 11.44 -9.32
C LYS A 500 28.94 11.01 -7.88
N LEU A 501 30.19 10.86 -7.47
CA LEU A 501 30.53 10.67 -6.07
C LEU A 501 30.81 12.05 -5.45
N VAL A 502 30.11 12.38 -4.38
CA VAL A 502 30.20 13.68 -3.70
C VAL A 502 30.61 13.44 -2.26
N THR A 503 31.60 14.22 -1.78
CA THR A 503 31.92 14.27 -0.35
C THR A 503 31.09 15.38 0.30
N VAL A 504 30.39 15.05 1.36
CA VAL A 504 29.59 16.00 2.13
C VAL A 504 30.50 17.00 2.83
N LYS A 505 30.27 18.27 2.59
CA LYS A 505 31.00 19.37 3.22
C LYS A 505 30.44 19.73 4.59
#